data_93e836935a9e817b921eeb4592f2f894
#
_entry.id   93e836935a9e817b921eeb4592f2f894
#
_cell.length_a   1.000
_cell.length_b   1.000
_cell.length_c   1.000
_cell.angle_alpha   90.00
_cell.angle_beta   90.00
_cell.angle_gamma   90.00
#
_symmetry.space_group_name_H-M   'P 1'
#
loop_
_entity.id
_entity.type
_entity.pdbx_description
1 polymer ?
#
loop_
_entity_poly.entity_id
_entity_poly.type
_entity_poly.pdbx_seq_one_letter_code
_entity_poly.pdbx_strand_id
1 'polypeptide(L)'
;MADPSDEAESIPAGRVRRAAPLLATTARATGEAVIGALRRRGRPPEPEAYARRAERYAELLGRSKGALMKAGQILSYVPFGTAVPPENRAVFQAALGRLQASAPPMAAELAAEVVRQELGAPPEKVFAEFCPHPMAAASIGQVHAARLVDGRAVAVKVQYPGVAEAIRDDLRNAELLAVFFQLLRSVVPGLTRLDPREIAQEISDRIAEELDYRLEASSQHLFADAYRGHPFIAVPEIIPELSTRRVLTQELAEGLPWDAALSADQRLRDAWGEAIYRFAFGSLRRLRAFNADPHPGNYLFRRDGSVVFLDFGCVKRFDADQVAQMQDLVRAAVRRDAGALWHAFVELGFFAATDGLTCQEVLDWYAARSRCSSARSRS
;
A
#
# COMPACT_ATOMS: atom_id res chain seq x y z
N MET A 1 8.35 35.98 -8.24
CA MET A 1 9.57 35.39 -8.84
C MET A 1 9.96 34.25 -7.91
N ALA A 2 9.54 33.03 -8.23
CA ALA A 2 9.95 31.82 -7.51
C ALA A 2 11.33 31.40 -8.05
N ASP A 3 12.20 31.02 -7.14
CA ASP A 3 13.56 30.58 -7.39
C ASP A 3 13.58 29.29 -8.23
N PRO A 4 14.32 29.19 -9.34
CA PRO A 4 14.30 28.01 -10.22
C PRO A 4 15.26 26.89 -9.79
N SER A 5 15.58 26.76 -8.50
CA SER A 5 16.58 25.80 -7.99
C SER A 5 16.02 24.54 -7.31
N ASP A 6 14.75 24.16 -7.53
CA ASP A 6 14.26 22.82 -7.19
C ASP A 6 14.65 21.84 -8.32
N GLU A 7 15.94 21.56 -8.43
CA GLU A 7 16.47 20.50 -9.29
C GLU A 7 15.93 19.16 -8.81
N ALA A 8 15.22 18.48 -9.72
CA ALA A 8 14.73 17.12 -9.55
C ALA A 8 15.89 16.18 -9.19
N GLU A 9 16.04 15.85 -7.91
CA GLU A 9 17.11 15.00 -7.40
C GLU A 9 17.01 13.60 -8.04
N SER A 10 18.08 13.19 -8.73
CA SER A 10 18.27 11.82 -9.17
C SER A 10 18.38 10.88 -7.97
N ILE A 11 17.93 9.62 -8.11
CA ILE A 11 18.06 8.60 -7.05
C ILE A 11 19.56 8.46 -6.69
N PRO A 12 19.96 8.64 -5.42
CA PRO A 12 21.38 8.57 -5.04
C PRO A 12 21.98 7.20 -5.38
N ALA A 13 23.04 7.18 -6.18
CA ALA A 13 23.77 5.97 -6.52
C ALA A 13 24.76 5.60 -5.40
N GLY A 14 24.81 4.30 -5.04
CA GLY A 14 25.80 3.73 -4.10
C GLY A 14 25.25 3.32 -2.74
N ARG A 15 25.62 2.11 -2.31
CA ARG A 15 25.12 1.43 -1.09
C ARG A 15 25.44 2.22 0.19
N VAL A 16 26.66 2.72 0.31
CA VAL A 16 27.13 3.44 1.51
C VAL A 16 26.41 4.78 1.68
N ARG A 17 26.18 5.49 0.59
CA ARG A 17 25.55 6.83 0.62
C ARG A 17 24.07 6.76 1.01
N ARG A 18 23.37 5.64 0.73
CA ARG A 18 21.97 5.40 1.13
C ARG A 18 21.85 4.83 2.53
N ALA A 19 22.82 3.98 2.96
CA ALA A 19 22.80 3.36 4.28
C ALA A 19 23.28 4.28 5.40
N ALA A 20 24.24 5.16 5.13
CA ALA A 20 24.86 6.02 6.15
C ALA A 20 23.88 6.88 6.97
N PRO A 21 22.86 7.56 6.38
CA PRO A 21 21.89 8.32 7.16
C PRO A 21 21.03 7.43 8.07
N LEU A 22 20.66 6.22 7.60
CA LEU A 22 19.85 5.26 8.37
C LEU A 22 20.65 4.65 9.52
N LEU A 23 21.89 4.22 9.26
CA LEU A 23 22.79 3.70 10.28
C LEU A 23 23.09 4.73 11.36
N ALA A 24 23.40 5.98 10.97
CA ALA A 24 23.64 7.08 11.91
C ALA A 24 22.41 7.37 12.77
N THR A 25 21.21 7.37 12.18
CA THR A 25 19.95 7.63 12.90
C THR A 25 19.57 6.48 13.80
N THR A 26 19.79 5.24 13.37
CA THR A 26 19.52 4.05 14.19
C THR A 26 20.48 3.97 15.37
N ALA A 27 21.77 4.22 15.16
CA ALA A 27 22.77 4.29 16.23
C ALA A 27 22.41 5.38 17.24
N ARG A 28 22.00 6.55 16.76
CA ARG A 28 21.57 7.68 17.61
C ARG A 28 20.28 7.36 18.37
N ALA A 29 19.29 6.78 17.69
CA ALA A 29 18.02 6.37 18.32
C ALA A 29 18.21 5.26 19.34
N THR A 30 19.12 4.31 19.10
CA THR A 30 19.49 3.27 20.06
C THR A 30 20.20 3.89 21.26
N GLY A 31 21.15 4.78 21.05
CA GLY A 31 21.84 5.52 22.11
C GLY A 31 20.87 6.36 22.95
N GLU A 32 19.98 7.12 22.31
CA GLU A 32 18.94 7.92 22.99
C GLU A 32 17.95 7.02 23.75
N ALA A 33 17.61 5.84 23.23
CA ALA A 33 16.73 4.87 23.89
C ALA A 33 17.38 4.28 25.13
N VAL A 34 18.66 3.91 25.07
CA VAL A 34 19.45 3.40 26.20
C VAL A 34 19.61 4.47 27.26
N ILE A 35 20.02 5.65 26.89
CA ILE A 35 20.18 6.80 27.81
C ILE A 35 18.82 7.18 28.42
N GLY A 36 17.77 7.19 27.61
CA GLY A 36 16.40 7.48 28.07
C GLY A 36 15.84 6.41 29.01
N ALA A 37 16.14 5.12 28.77
CA ALA A 37 15.76 4.02 29.67
C ALA A 37 16.49 4.10 31.01
N LEU A 38 17.80 4.38 30.98
CA LEU A 38 18.61 4.59 32.17
C LEU A 38 18.13 5.78 33.00
N ARG A 39 17.77 6.90 32.37
CA ARG A 39 17.28 8.11 33.04
C ARG A 39 15.86 7.97 33.60
N ARG A 40 14.99 7.16 32.95
CA ARG A 40 13.55 7.05 33.29
C ARG A 40 13.22 5.92 34.28
N ARG A 41 14.16 5.11 34.72
CA ARG A 41 13.92 4.00 35.68
C ARG A 41 12.67 3.17 35.34
N GLY A 42 12.47 2.83 34.03
CA GLY A 42 11.37 1.96 33.60
C GLY A 42 10.03 2.68 33.31
N ARG A 43 9.94 4.01 33.36
CA ARG A 43 8.74 4.72 32.91
C ARG A 43 8.61 4.72 31.36
N PRO A 44 7.40 4.51 30.80
CA PRO A 44 7.20 4.57 29.37
C PRO A 44 7.56 5.97 28.81
N PRO A 45 8.02 6.06 27.56
CA PRO A 45 8.29 7.34 26.90
C PRO A 45 7.02 8.18 26.76
N GLU A 46 7.16 9.51 26.82
CA GLU A 46 6.04 10.43 26.61
C GLU A 46 5.48 10.36 25.17
N PRO A 47 4.17 10.63 24.98
CA PRO A 47 3.52 10.61 23.65
C PRO A 47 4.27 11.41 22.58
N GLU A 48 4.79 12.59 22.93
CA GLU A 48 5.56 13.43 22.02
C GLU A 48 6.89 12.81 21.59
N ALA A 49 7.51 11.95 22.38
CA ALA A 49 8.72 11.25 22.01
C ALA A 49 8.46 10.18 20.94
N TYR A 50 7.27 9.55 20.95
CA TYR A 50 6.83 8.64 19.90
C TYR A 50 6.54 9.40 18.60
N ALA A 51 5.84 10.54 18.66
CA ALA A 51 5.55 11.35 17.50
C ALA A 51 6.83 11.83 16.79
N ARG A 52 7.78 12.40 17.55
CA ARG A 52 9.09 12.82 17.01
C ARG A 52 9.89 11.68 16.40
N ARG A 53 9.79 10.45 16.93
CA ARG A 53 10.43 9.28 16.35
C ARG A 53 9.75 8.86 15.04
N ALA A 54 8.43 8.78 15.03
CA ALA A 54 7.66 8.43 13.84
C ALA A 54 7.93 9.43 12.70
N GLU A 55 7.93 10.73 12.98
CA GLU A 55 8.24 11.78 12.00
C GLU A 55 9.67 11.66 11.46
N ARG A 56 10.66 11.43 12.32
CA ARG A 56 12.05 11.26 11.91
C ARG A 56 12.26 10.01 11.03
N TYR A 57 11.57 8.91 11.35
CA TYR A 57 11.61 7.71 10.51
C TYR A 57 10.86 7.92 9.18
N ALA A 58 9.71 8.58 9.20
CA ALA A 58 8.98 8.93 8.01
C ALA A 58 9.84 9.79 7.07
N GLU A 59 10.51 10.80 7.58
CA GLU A 59 11.38 11.67 6.80
C GLU A 59 12.56 10.92 6.18
N LEU A 60 13.19 10.01 6.93
CA LEU A 60 14.29 9.18 6.43
C LEU A 60 13.86 8.20 5.34
N LEU A 61 12.75 7.53 5.56
CA LEU A 61 12.18 6.57 4.59
C LEU A 61 11.65 7.29 3.36
N GLY A 62 11.04 8.49 3.52
CA GLY A 62 10.50 9.30 2.42
C GLY A 62 11.57 9.85 1.46
N ARG A 63 12.79 10.06 1.94
CA ARG A 63 13.93 10.44 1.09
C ARG A 63 14.51 9.29 0.27
N SER A 64 14.12 8.05 0.59
CA SER A 64 14.59 6.85 -0.07
C SER A 64 13.56 6.40 -1.10
N LYS A 65 13.78 6.68 -2.38
CA LYS A 65 12.91 6.25 -3.50
C LYS A 65 13.09 4.75 -3.84
N GLY A 66 13.45 3.91 -2.86
CA GLY A 66 13.77 2.51 -3.05
C GLY A 66 12.95 1.58 -2.15
N ALA A 67 13.51 0.38 -1.87
CA ALA A 67 12.88 -0.66 -1.05
C ALA A 67 12.43 -0.17 0.34
N LEU A 68 13.17 0.77 0.95
CA LEU A 68 12.86 1.29 2.27
C LEU A 68 11.59 2.16 2.30
N MET A 69 11.32 2.93 1.24
CA MET A 69 10.07 3.68 1.11
C MET A 69 8.88 2.71 1.04
N LYS A 70 9.00 1.65 0.23
CA LYS A 70 7.95 0.62 0.09
C LYS A 70 7.77 -0.16 1.38
N ALA A 71 8.85 -0.52 2.05
CA ALA A 71 8.81 -1.15 3.37
C ALA A 71 8.09 -0.26 4.40
N GLY A 72 8.32 1.06 4.37
CA GLY A 72 7.60 2.03 5.19
C GLY A 72 6.10 2.09 4.88
N GLN A 73 5.73 1.99 3.61
CA GLN A 73 4.33 1.89 3.18
C GLN A 73 3.66 0.63 3.73
N ILE A 74 4.31 -0.54 3.58
CA ILE A 74 3.81 -1.81 4.16
C ILE A 74 3.62 -1.67 5.67
N LEU A 75 4.57 -1.03 6.38
CA LEU A 75 4.46 -0.78 7.82
C LEU A 75 3.27 0.12 8.18
N SER A 76 2.87 1.06 7.32
CA SER A 76 1.74 1.94 7.61
C SER A 76 0.41 1.21 7.76
N TYR A 77 0.28 0.01 7.17
CA TYR A 77 -0.91 -0.84 7.25
C TYR A 77 -0.87 -1.86 8.39
N VAL A 78 0.31 -2.08 9.00
CA VAL A 78 0.42 -3.05 10.11
C VAL A 78 -0.29 -2.49 11.34
N PRO A 79 -1.30 -3.19 11.88
CA PRO A 79 -1.92 -2.78 13.13
C PRO A 79 -0.90 -2.88 14.25
N PHE A 80 -0.51 -1.74 14.83
CA PHE A 80 0.53 -1.66 15.87
C PHE A 80 0.13 -2.28 17.22
N GLY A 81 -0.79 -3.23 17.26
CA GLY A 81 -1.13 -4.05 18.41
C GLY A 81 -1.00 -3.33 19.77
N THR A 82 -0.36 -4.00 20.74
CA THR A 82 -0.08 -3.47 22.08
C THR A 82 1.26 -2.70 22.18
N ALA A 83 2.07 -2.66 21.12
CA ALA A 83 3.41 -2.05 21.15
C ALA A 83 3.38 -0.52 21.12
N VAL A 84 2.35 0.05 20.48
CA VAL A 84 2.13 1.50 20.46
C VAL A 84 0.89 1.81 21.26
N PRO A 85 0.97 2.66 22.28
CA PRO A 85 -0.20 3.08 23.06
C PRO A 85 -1.32 3.56 22.15
N PRO A 86 -2.60 3.25 22.42
CA PRO A 86 -3.73 3.58 21.55
C PRO A 86 -3.78 5.04 21.12
N GLU A 87 -3.45 5.95 22.02
CA GLU A 87 -3.38 7.39 21.81
C GLU A 87 -2.33 7.83 20.79
N ASN A 88 -1.27 7.04 20.58
CA ASN A 88 -0.16 7.36 19.68
C ASN A 88 -0.27 6.68 18.31
N ARG A 89 -1.20 5.72 18.15
CA ARG A 89 -1.35 4.96 16.90
C ARG A 89 -1.71 5.85 15.71
N ALA A 90 -2.64 6.77 15.92
CA ALA A 90 -3.08 7.69 14.88
C ALA A 90 -1.94 8.60 14.39
N VAL A 91 -1.12 9.11 15.31
CA VAL A 91 0.02 9.97 15.00
C VAL A 91 1.09 9.18 14.22
N PHE A 92 1.35 7.94 14.64
CA PHE A 92 2.33 7.08 13.99
C PHE A 92 1.87 6.66 12.58
N GLN A 93 0.60 6.29 12.42
CA GLN A 93 0.00 5.99 11.13
C GLN A 93 -0.02 7.19 10.20
N ALA A 94 -0.36 8.38 10.71
CA ALA A 94 -0.33 9.61 9.93
C ALA A 94 1.09 9.99 9.47
N ALA A 95 2.11 9.79 10.32
CA ALA A 95 3.50 10.04 9.96
C ALA A 95 3.99 9.09 8.86
N LEU A 96 3.65 7.78 8.95
CA LEU A 96 3.98 6.80 7.92
C LEU A 96 3.15 7.00 6.63
N GLY A 97 1.89 7.43 6.75
CA GLY A 97 1.02 7.75 5.61
C GLY A 97 1.57 8.89 4.74
N ARG A 98 2.30 9.85 5.34
CA ARG A 98 2.98 10.93 4.57
C ARG A 98 4.07 10.40 3.64
N LEU A 99 4.64 9.21 3.90
CA LEU A 99 5.60 8.58 3.01
C LEU A 99 5.04 8.30 1.61
N GLN A 100 3.71 8.18 1.50
CA GLN A 100 3.02 7.88 0.25
C GLN A 100 2.90 9.10 -0.66
N ALA A 101 2.94 10.33 -0.08
CA ALA A 101 2.70 11.57 -0.79
C ALA A 101 3.97 12.40 -1.11
N SER A 102 5.15 12.01 -0.62
CA SER A 102 6.29 12.93 -0.48
C SER A 102 7.46 12.72 -1.44
N ALA A 103 7.34 11.86 -2.47
CA ALA A 103 8.41 11.75 -3.46
C ALA A 103 8.35 12.95 -4.42
N PRO A 104 9.44 13.75 -4.56
CA PRO A 104 9.44 14.80 -5.56
C PRO A 104 9.25 14.20 -6.96
N PRO A 105 8.49 14.88 -7.84
CA PRO A 105 8.26 14.41 -9.20
C PRO A 105 9.59 14.31 -9.95
N MET A 106 9.72 13.33 -10.87
CA MET A 106 10.85 13.32 -11.79
C MET A 106 10.69 14.40 -12.86
N ALA A 107 11.81 14.85 -13.41
CA ALA A 107 11.81 15.78 -14.52
C ALA A 107 11.04 15.22 -15.72
N ALA A 108 10.33 16.09 -16.44
CA ALA A 108 9.50 15.70 -17.58
C ALA A 108 10.30 14.97 -18.68
N GLU A 109 11.55 15.36 -18.88
CA GLU A 109 12.47 14.77 -19.85
C GLU A 109 12.80 13.31 -19.49
N LEU A 110 12.92 13.00 -18.19
CA LEU A 110 13.17 11.62 -17.74
C LEU A 110 11.94 10.73 -17.97
N ALA A 111 10.75 11.26 -17.72
CA ALA A 111 9.50 10.52 -18.01
C ALA A 111 9.35 10.27 -19.50
N ALA A 112 9.59 11.28 -20.35
CA ALA A 112 9.56 11.16 -21.79
C ALA A 112 10.58 10.14 -22.32
N GLU A 113 11.77 10.11 -21.73
CA GLU A 113 12.81 9.14 -22.10
C GLU A 113 12.41 7.69 -21.76
N VAL A 114 11.77 7.46 -20.59
CA VAL A 114 11.24 6.13 -20.25
C VAL A 114 10.16 5.72 -21.24
N VAL A 115 9.22 6.61 -21.57
CA VAL A 115 8.19 6.35 -22.57
C VAL A 115 8.83 6.02 -23.94
N ARG A 116 9.83 6.79 -24.38
CA ARG A 116 10.54 6.55 -25.62
C ARG A 116 11.23 5.19 -25.66
N GLN A 117 11.87 4.79 -24.57
CA GLN A 117 12.55 3.49 -24.45
C GLN A 117 11.58 2.32 -24.47
N GLU A 118 10.44 2.46 -23.79
CA GLU A 118 9.47 1.38 -23.63
C GLU A 118 8.51 1.25 -24.81
N LEU A 119 8.10 2.37 -25.43
CA LEU A 119 7.12 2.39 -26.52
C LEU A 119 7.77 2.63 -27.91
N GLY A 120 9.11 2.79 -27.97
CA GLY A 120 9.87 2.94 -29.21
C GLY A 120 9.78 4.31 -29.89
N ALA A 121 9.00 5.24 -29.33
CA ALA A 121 8.86 6.60 -29.85
C ALA A 121 8.60 7.58 -28.68
N PRO A 122 8.97 8.87 -28.85
CA PRO A 122 8.72 9.87 -27.82
C PRO A 122 7.22 10.14 -27.64
N PRO A 123 6.78 10.62 -26.45
CA PRO A 123 5.37 10.78 -26.09
C PRO A 123 4.51 11.49 -27.14
N GLU A 124 5.02 12.55 -27.76
CA GLU A 124 4.35 13.35 -28.78
C GLU A 124 4.10 12.62 -30.12
N LYS A 125 4.72 11.46 -30.31
CA LYS A 125 4.46 10.57 -31.45
C LYS A 125 3.56 9.39 -31.10
N VAL A 126 3.48 9.05 -29.82
CA VAL A 126 2.66 7.94 -29.31
C VAL A 126 1.26 8.43 -28.99
N PHE A 127 1.16 9.60 -28.36
CA PHE A 127 -0.09 10.21 -27.90
C PHE A 127 -0.42 11.46 -28.73
N ALA A 128 -1.70 11.74 -28.94
CA ALA A 128 -2.14 12.99 -29.53
C ALA A 128 -1.81 14.19 -28.61
N GLU A 129 -1.91 13.96 -27.29
CA GLU A 129 -1.53 14.93 -26.26
C GLU A 129 -0.88 14.15 -25.10
N PHE A 130 0.20 14.68 -24.53
CA PHE A 130 0.85 14.15 -23.32
C PHE A 130 1.17 15.30 -22.39
N CYS A 131 0.63 15.26 -21.17
CA CYS A 131 0.92 16.28 -20.16
C CYS A 131 2.29 15.99 -19.52
N PRO A 132 3.30 16.87 -19.66
CA PRO A 132 4.63 16.64 -19.11
C PRO A 132 4.64 16.72 -17.57
N HIS A 133 3.67 17.44 -16.97
CA HIS A 133 3.51 17.52 -15.53
C HIS A 133 2.69 16.33 -15.01
N PRO A 134 3.19 15.58 -14.01
CA PRO A 134 2.43 14.46 -13.46
C PRO A 134 1.17 14.94 -12.73
N MET A 135 0.09 14.20 -12.87
CA MET A 135 -1.15 14.45 -12.15
C MET A 135 -1.16 13.77 -10.76
N ALA A 136 -0.33 12.74 -10.55
CA ALA A 136 -0.21 12.02 -9.30
C ALA A 136 1.16 11.35 -9.17
N ALA A 137 1.61 11.15 -7.93
CA ALA A 137 2.72 10.27 -7.62
C ALA A 137 2.23 8.82 -7.54
N ALA A 138 3.10 7.87 -7.92
CA ALA A 138 2.93 6.45 -7.66
C ALA A 138 4.09 5.95 -6.79
N SER A 139 3.98 4.74 -6.20
CA SER A 139 5.00 4.21 -5.27
C SER A 139 6.41 4.18 -5.87
N ILE A 140 6.53 3.81 -7.13
CA ILE A 140 7.80 3.68 -7.85
C ILE A 140 7.84 4.49 -9.15
N GLY A 141 6.93 5.45 -9.32
CA GLY A 141 6.78 6.23 -10.55
C GLY A 141 5.88 7.43 -10.38
N GLN A 142 5.35 7.92 -11.48
CA GLN A 142 4.36 8.98 -11.52
C GLN A 142 3.36 8.75 -12.64
N VAL A 143 2.20 9.42 -12.57
CA VAL A 143 1.08 9.27 -13.50
C VAL A 143 0.90 10.56 -14.27
N HIS A 144 0.85 10.45 -15.59
CA HIS A 144 0.60 11.56 -16.50
C HIS A 144 -0.74 11.42 -17.19
N ALA A 145 -1.44 12.54 -17.41
CA ALA A 145 -2.60 12.57 -18.28
C ALA A 145 -2.14 12.60 -19.74
N ALA A 146 -2.83 11.84 -20.59
CA ALA A 146 -2.58 11.84 -22.02
C ALA A 146 -3.89 11.62 -22.80
N ARG A 147 -3.84 11.84 -24.10
CA ARG A 147 -4.94 11.55 -25.03
C ARG A 147 -4.43 10.68 -26.17
N LEU A 148 -5.13 9.61 -26.47
CA LEU A 148 -4.84 8.76 -27.60
C LEU A 148 -5.23 9.43 -28.92
N VAL A 149 -4.71 8.92 -30.04
CA VAL A 149 -5.03 9.43 -31.39
C VAL A 149 -6.52 9.27 -31.72
N ASP A 150 -7.19 8.28 -31.13
CA ASP A 150 -8.64 8.07 -31.24
C ASP A 150 -9.49 8.99 -30.35
N GLY A 151 -8.83 9.88 -29.59
CA GLY A 151 -9.47 10.87 -28.72
C GLY A 151 -9.75 10.41 -27.28
N ARG A 152 -9.54 9.13 -26.95
CA ARG A 152 -9.72 8.64 -25.57
C ARG A 152 -8.71 9.29 -24.62
N ALA A 153 -9.19 9.75 -23.46
CA ALA A 153 -8.34 10.22 -22.39
C ALA A 153 -7.76 9.03 -21.61
N VAL A 154 -6.45 9.07 -21.33
CA VAL A 154 -5.74 7.99 -20.64
C VAL A 154 -4.84 8.53 -19.53
N ALA A 155 -4.61 7.69 -18.54
CA ALA A 155 -3.59 7.87 -17.50
C ALA A 155 -2.38 6.97 -17.84
N VAL A 156 -1.20 7.56 -17.87
CA VAL A 156 0.06 6.91 -18.22
C VAL A 156 0.95 6.87 -16.97
N LYS A 157 1.07 5.71 -16.35
CA LYS A 157 1.94 5.47 -15.19
C LYS A 157 3.34 5.15 -15.69
N VAL A 158 4.34 5.92 -15.27
CA VAL A 158 5.74 5.82 -15.73
C VAL A 158 6.65 5.60 -14.54
N GLN A 159 7.46 4.52 -14.57
CA GLN A 159 8.42 4.24 -13.48
C GLN A 159 9.57 5.23 -13.45
N TYR A 160 10.09 5.50 -12.25
CA TYR A 160 11.32 6.26 -12.09
C TYR A 160 12.51 5.52 -12.70
N PRO A 161 13.35 6.21 -13.50
CA PRO A 161 14.58 5.60 -14.03
C PRO A 161 15.49 5.11 -12.91
N GLY A 162 16.05 3.90 -13.06
CA GLY A 162 16.96 3.32 -12.07
C GLY A 162 16.32 2.81 -10.78
N VAL A 163 14.99 2.95 -10.61
CA VAL A 163 14.31 2.49 -9.38
C VAL A 163 14.45 0.98 -9.17
N ALA A 164 14.42 0.19 -10.24
CA ALA A 164 14.56 -1.25 -10.17
C ALA A 164 15.94 -1.67 -9.66
N GLU A 165 17.00 -1.03 -10.14
CA GLU A 165 18.38 -1.26 -9.71
C GLU A 165 18.57 -0.80 -8.25
N ALA A 166 18.08 0.39 -7.92
CA ALA A 166 18.14 0.92 -6.56
C ALA A 166 17.47 -0.02 -5.55
N ILE A 167 16.29 -0.52 -5.87
CA ILE A 167 15.54 -1.45 -5.01
C ILE A 167 16.27 -2.80 -4.86
N ARG A 168 16.80 -3.37 -5.97
CA ARG A 168 17.56 -4.62 -5.90
C ARG A 168 18.83 -4.49 -5.06
N ASP A 169 19.50 -3.35 -5.16
CA ASP A 169 20.68 -3.06 -4.35
C ASP A 169 20.34 -2.90 -2.87
N ASP A 170 19.23 -2.23 -2.56
CA ASP A 170 18.73 -2.09 -1.19
C ASP A 170 18.37 -3.46 -0.58
N LEU A 171 17.70 -4.34 -1.34
CA LEU A 171 17.34 -5.69 -0.89
C LEU A 171 18.56 -6.61 -0.70
N ARG A 172 19.65 -6.40 -1.46
CA ARG A 172 20.91 -7.11 -1.28
C ARG A 172 21.74 -6.58 -0.11
N ASN A 173 21.38 -5.42 0.43
CA ASN A 173 22.12 -4.81 1.52
C ASN A 173 21.64 -5.38 2.87
N ALA A 174 22.36 -6.37 3.39
CA ALA A 174 22.03 -7.03 4.67
C ALA A 174 21.97 -6.05 5.86
N GLU A 175 22.74 -4.97 5.84
CA GLU A 175 22.75 -3.96 6.90
C GLU A 175 21.45 -3.15 6.89
N LEU A 176 20.96 -2.75 5.71
CA LEU A 176 19.66 -2.05 5.56
C LEU A 176 18.51 -2.94 6.01
N LEU A 177 18.54 -4.21 5.63
CA LEU A 177 17.52 -5.19 6.07
C LEU A 177 17.58 -5.40 7.59
N ALA A 178 18.76 -5.50 8.19
CA ALA A 178 18.90 -5.64 9.65
C ALA A 178 18.32 -4.43 10.40
N VAL A 179 18.60 -3.21 9.91
CA VAL A 179 18.03 -1.96 10.47
C VAL A 179 16.51 -1.94 10.33
N PHE A 180 15.99 -2.35 9.18
CA PHE A 180 14.56 -2.45 8.92
C PHE A 180 13.88 -3.46 9.86
N PHE A 181 14.48 -4.65 10.05
CA PHE A 181 13.95 -5.65 10.99
C PHE A 181 14.04 -5.23 12.44
N GLN A 182 15.08 -4.51 12.86
CA GLN A 182 15.14 -3.90 14.19
C GLN A 182 13.99 -2.91 14.41
N LEU A 183 13.71 -2.08 13.40
CA LEU A 183 12.59 -1.15 13.44
C LEU A 183 11.25 -1.88 13.53
N LEU A 184 11.01 -2.88 12.68
CA LEU A 184 9.83 -3.74 12.70
C LEU A 184 9.59 -4.37 14.07
N ARG A 185 10.61 -4.97 14.67
CA ARG A 185 10.53 -5.58 16.00
C ARG A 185 10.24 -4.57 17.10
N SER A 186 10.70 -3.32 16.98
CA SER A 186 10.43 -2.27 17.94
C SER A 186 8.98 -1.78 17.92
N VAL A 187 8.27 -2.03 16.80
CA VAL A 187 6.91 -1.54 16.53
C VAL A 187 5.85 -2.64 16.61
N VAL A 188 6.22 -3.88 16.28
CA VAL A 188 5.29 -5.04 16.23
C VAL A 188 5.77 -6.17 17.13
N PRO A 189 5.26 -6.29 18.37
CA PRO A 189 5.73 -7.27 19.36
C PRO A 189 5.58 -8.73 18.95
N GLY A 190 4.62 -9.06 18.09
CA GLY A 190 4.37 -10.42 17.60
C GLY A 190 5.38 -10.94 16.57
N LEU A 191 6.18 -10.06 15.97
CA LEU A 191 7.18 -10.41 14.95
C LEU A 191 8.37 -11.23 15.47
N THR A 192 8.52 -11.37 16.77
CA THR A 192 9.58 -12.21 17.36
C THR A 192 9.44 -13.70 17.03
N ARG A 193 8.25 -14.14 16.59
CA ARG A 193 7.93 -15.52 16.20
C ARG A 193 8.14 -15.82 14.71
N LEU A 194 8.30 -14.78 13.88
CA LEU A 194 8.49 -14.94 12.44
C LEU A 194 9.98 -14.97 12.08
N ASP A 195 10.35 -15.83 11.12
CA ASP A 195 11.72 -15.85 10.60
C ASP A 195 11.97 -14.54 9.82
N PRO A 196 13.00 -13.76 10.19
CA PRO A 196 13.37 -12.55 9.46
C PRO A 196 13.68 -12.80 7.98
N ARG A 197 14.14 -14.01 7.63
CA ARG A 197 14.46 -14.39 6.25
C ARG A 197 13.19 -14.56 5.41
N GLU A 198 12.16 -15.20 5.97
CA GLU A 198 10.86 -15.36 5.29
C GLU A 198 10.20 -14.01 5.04
N ILE A 199 10.26 -13.11 6.03
CA ILE A 199 9.73 -11.74 5.87
C ILE A 199 10.53 -10.98 4.81
N ALA A 200 11.87 -11.08 4.82
CA ALA A 200 12.71 -10.43 3.83
C ALA A 200 12.42 -10.95 2.41
N GLN A 201 12.21 -12.25 2.27
CA GLN A 201 11.88 -12.87 1.00
C GLN A 201 10.49 -12.39 0.51
N GLU A 202 9.46 -12.42 1.35
CA GLU A 202 8.11 -11.93 0.98
C GLU A 202 8.15 -10.45 0.56
N ILE A 203 8.89 -9.60 1.30
CA ILE A 203 9.06 -8.18 0.93
C ILE A 203 9.78 -8.07 -0.42
N SER A 204 10.85 -8.87 -0.63
CA SER A 204 11.59 -8.88 -1.88
C SER A 204 10.73 -9.28 -3.07
N ASP A 205 9.92 -10.34 -2.90
CA ASP A 205 9.03 -10.85 -3.93
C ASP A 205 7.94 -9.83 -4.27
N ARG A 206 7.34 -9.19 -3.26
CA ARG A 206 6.34 -8.13 -3.46
C ARG A 206 6.89 -6.91 -4.19
N ILE A 207 8.09 -6.49 -3.83
CA ILE A 207 8.75 -5.38 -4.51
C ILE A 207 9.11 -5.76 -5.95
N ALA A 208 9.55 -7.01 -6.18
CA ALA A 208 9.84 -7.51 -7.52
C ALA A 208 8.58 -7.52 -8.42
N GLU A 209 7.42 -7.89 -7.87
CA GLU A 209 6.13 -7.84 -8.57
C GLU A 209 5.79 -6.40 -8.99
N GLU A 210 5.97 -5.40 -8.13
CA GLU A 210 5.70 -3.99 -8.45
C GLU A 210 6.63 -3.41 -9.51
N LEU A 211 7.82 -3.99 -9.70
CA LEU A 211 8.76 -3.55 -10.73
C LEU A 211 8.38 -3.96 -12.15
N ASP A 212 7.30 -4.71 -12.33
CA ASP A 212 6.82 -5.13 -13.64
C ASP A 212 5.33 -4.77 -13.83
N TYR A 213 5.06 -3.62 -14.44
CA TYR A 213 3.70 -3.14 -14.69
C TYR A 213 2.86 -4.07 -15.57
N ARG A 214 3.45 -5.06 -16.25
CA ARG A 214 2.67 -6.07 -16.99
C ARG A 214 1.88 -6.98 -16.02
N LEU A 215 2.41 -7.21 -14.81
CA LEU A 215 1.71 -7.97 -13.77
C LEU A 215 0.50 -7.17 -13.24
N GLU A 216 0.70 -5.86 -13.00
CA GLU A 216 -0.38 -4.96 -12.63
C GLU A 216 -1.44 -4.88 -13.75
N ALA A 217 -1.02 -4.70 -15.01
CA ALA A 217 -1.91 -4.70 -16.17
C ALA A 217 -2.75 -5.97 -16.29
N SER A 218 -2.11 -7.14 -16.13
CA SER A 218 -2.80 -8.44 -16.16
C SER A 218 -3.82 -8.59 -15.02
N SER A 219 -3.47 -8.11 -13.84
CA SER A 219 -4.36 -8.12 -12.69
C SER A 219 -5.54 -7.17 -12.91
N GLN A 220 -5.28 -5.93 -13.33
CA GLN A 220 -6.33 -4.95 -13.61
C GLN A 220 -7.28 -5.42 -14.72
N HIS A 221 -6.76 -6.00 -15.78
CA HIS A 221 -7.57 -6.56 -16.87
C HIS A 221 -8.56 -7.63 -16.38
N LEU A 222 -8.09 -8.54 -15.49
CA LEU A 222 -8.96 -9.53 -14.85
C LEU A 222 -10.16 -8.88 -14.12
N PHE A 223 -9.88 -7.81 -13.37
CA PHE A 223 -10.93 -7.11 -12.63
C PHE A 223 -11.81 -6.26 -13.54
N ALA A 224 -11.25 -5.58 -14.55
CA ALA A 224 -12.00 -4.81 -15.52
C ALA A 224 -13.01 -5.69 -16.27
N ASP A 225 -12.59 -6.85 -16.74
CA ASP A 225 -13.48 -7.84 -17.39
C ASP A 225 -14.58 -8.30 -16.46
N ALA A 226 -14.25 -8.63 -15.21
CA ALA A 226 -15.21 -9.18 -14.25
C ALA A 226 -16.28 -8.17 -13.82
N TYR A 227 -15.92 -6.87 -13.84
CA TYR A 227 -16.81 -5.77 -13.42
C TYR A 227 -17.29 -4.91 -14.57
N ARG A 228 -17.08 -5.31 -15.81
CA ARG A 228 -17.58 -4.58 -16.99
C ARG A 228 -19.08 -4.43 -16.93
N GLY A 229 -19.55 -3.17 -16.99
CA GLY A 229 -20.98 -2.86 -16.90
C GLY A 229 -21.60 -3.03 -15.50
N HIS A 230 -20.78 -3.21 -14.45
CA HIS A 230 -21.30 -3.30 -13.09
C HIS A 230 -21.86 -1.94 -12.62
N PRO A 231 -23.04 -1.88 -11.96
CA PRO A 231 -23.75 -0.63 -11.72
C PRO A 231 -23.02 0.33 -10.77
N PHE A 232 -22.14 -0.13 -9.91
CA PHE A 232 -21.47 0.72 -8.91
C PHE A 232 -20.00 0.35 -8.65
N ILE A 233 -19.40 -0.56 -9.43
CA ILE A 233 -17.97 -0.88 -9.40
C ILE A 233 -17.41 -0.62 -10.78
N ALA A 234 -16.42 0.24 -10.90
CA ALA A 234 -15.73 0.54 -12.14
C ALA A 234 -14.23 0.26 -12.00
N VAL A 235 -13.65 -0.30 -13.03
CA VAL A 235 -12.21 -0.54 -13.16
C VAL A 235 -11.81 -0.02 -14.54
N PRO A 236 -10.84 0.90 -14.66
CA PRO A 236 -10.38 1.42 -15.94
C PRO A 236 -9.81 0.30 -16.82
N GLU A 237 -10.11 0.31 -18.09
CA GLU A 237 -9.54 -0.63 -19.05
C GLU A 237 -8.07 -0.29 -19.30
N ILE A 238 -7.26 -1.32 -19.44
CA ILE A 238 -5.85 -1.21 -19.85
C ILE A 238 -5.78 -1.01 -21.36
N ILE A 239 -4.79 -0.25 -21.80
CA ILE A 239 -4.40 -0.15 -23.22
C ILE A 239 -3.17 -1.04 -23.41
N PRO A 240 -3.34 -2.30 -23.83
CA PRO A 240 -2.26 -3.29 -23.82
C PRO A 240 -1.07 -2.89 -24.72
N GLU A 241 -1.36 -2.29 -25.89
CA GLU A 241 -0.35 -1.88 -26.88
C GLU A 241 0.56 -0.76 -26.36
N LEU A 242 0.11 -0.01 -25.34
CA LEU A 242 0.83 1.08 -24.71
C LEU A 242 1.19 0.76 -23.25
N SER A 243 1.19 -0.54 -22.91
CA SER A 243 1.56 -1.03 -21.59
C SER A 243 2.72 -2.01 -21.68
N THR A 244 3.77 -1.74 -20.91
CA THR A 244 5.04 -2.47 -20.93
C THR A 244 5.50 -2.75 -19.51
N ARG A 245 6.76 -3.12 -19.34
CA ARG A 245 7.33 -3.35 -18.01
C ARG A 245 7.39 -2.09 -17.15
N ARG A 246 7.68 -0.91 -17.75
CA ARG A 246 7.90 0.35 -17.03
C ARG A 246 6.86 1.43 -17.33
N VAL A 247 5.95 1.17 -18.27
CA VAL A 247 4.86 2.08 -18.64
C VAL A 247 3.55 1.31 -18.56
N LEU A 248 2.55 1.85 -17.85
CA LEU A 248 1.19 1.31 -17.79
C LEU A 248 0.22 2.39 -18.27
N THR A 249 -0.52 2.10 -19.32
CA THR A 249 -1.53 3.01 -19.87
C THR A 249 -2.92 2.43 -19.66
N GLN A 250 -3.78 3.22 -19.03
CA GLN A 250 -5.17 2.86 -18.75
C GLN A 250 -6.11 4.01 -19.06
N GLU A 251 -7.40 3.75 -19.16
CA GLU A 251 -8.40 4.81 -19.27
C GLU A 251 -8.29 5.81 -18.12
N LEU A 252 -8.42 7.11 -18.43
CA LEU A 252 -8.45 8.15 -17.41
C LEU A 252 -9.81 8.12 -16.71
N ALA A 253 -9.79 7.82 -15.42
CA ALA A 253 -10.99 7.81 -14.59
C ALA A 253 -11.23 9.16 -13.94
N GLU A 254 -12.50 9.50 -13.77
CA GLU A 254 -12.95 10.71 -13.07
C GLU A 254 -13.73 10.34 -11.82
N GLY A 255 -13.60 11.18 -10.78
CA GLY A 255 -14.30 11.04 -9.52
C GLY A 255 -13.69 11.92 -8.42
N LEU A 256 -14.34 11.95 -7.27
CA LEU A 256 -13.88 12.66 -6.09
C LEU A 256 -12.76 11.85 -5.40
N PRO A 257 -11.66 12.47 -5.00
CA PRO A 257 -10.66 11.81 -4.17
C PRO A 257 -11.21 11.56 -2.75
N TRP A 258 -10.53 10.71 -2.00
CA TRP A 258 -10.94 10.29 -0.65
C TRP A 258 -11.28 11.44 0.29
N ASP A 259 -10.41 12.46 0.37
CA ASP A 259 -10.62 13.57 1.30
C ASP A 259 -11.89 14.39 0.97
N ALA A 260 -12.18 14.57 -0.31
CA ALA A 260 -13.42 15.21 -0.76
C ALA A 260 -14.65 14.31 -0.48
N ALA A 261 -14.51 12.99 -0.62
CA ALA A 261 -15.58 12.04 -0.35
C ALA A 261 -15.98 11.99 1.14
N LEU A 262 -15.05 12.22 2.06
CA LEU A 262 -15.33 12.27 3.50
C LEU A 262 -16.36 13.36 3.87
N SER A 263 -16.44 14.43 3.08
CA SER A 263 -17.38 15.55 3.28
C SER A 263 -18.74 15.35 2.61
N ALA A 264 -18.96 14.23 1.91
CA ALA A 264 -20.23 13.92 1.26
C ALA A 264 -21.31 13.54 2.28
N ASP A 265 -22.57 13.58 1.84
CA ASP A 265 -23.69 13.11 2.65
C ASP A 265 -23.57 11.63 3.03
N GLN A 266 -24.26 11.23 4.12
CA GLN A 266 -24.17 9.88 4.67
C GLN A 266 -24.63 8.82 3.67
N ARG A 267 -25.66 9.10 2.87
CA ARG A 267 -26.21 8.15 1.88
C ARG A 267 -25.16 7.78 0.82
N LEU A 268 -24.44 8.79 0.31
CA LEU A 268 -23.35 8.55 -0.64
C LEU A 268 -22.20 7.76 0.00
N ARG A 269 -21.80 8.13 1.22
CA ARG A 269 -20.74 7.41 1.95
C ARG A 269 -21.12 5.96 2.21
N ASP A 270 -22.37 5.67 2.53
CA ASP A 270 -22.87 4.30 2.72
C ASP A 270 -22.85 3.51 1.41
N ALA A 271 -23.29 4.13 0.28
CA ALA A 271 -23.24 3.51 -1.04
C ALA A 271 -21.81 3.16 -1.46
N TRP A 272 -20.87 4.08 -1.28
CA TRP A 272 -19.45 3.84 -1.57
C TRP A 272 -18.85 2.78 -0.66
N GLY A 273 -19.20 2.78 0.63
CA GLY A 273 -18.78 1.74 1.58
C GLY A 273 -19.26 0.36 1.17
N GLU A 274 -20.51 0.24 0.70
CA GLU A 274 -21.05 -1.00 0.15
C GLU A 274 -20.31 -1.42 -1.13
N ALA A 275 -20.02 -0.47 -2.04
CA ALA A 275 -19.27 -0.75 -3.26
C ALA A 275 -17.87 -1.32 -2.96
N ILE A 276 -17.14 -0.70 -2.02
CA ILE A 276 -15.82 -1.17 -1.58
C ILE A 276 -15.91 -2.57 -0.97
N TYR A 277 -16.88 -2.80 -0.08
CA TYR A 277 -17.08 -4.10 0.54
C TYR A 277 -17.38 -5.19 -0.51
N ARG A 278 -18.29 -4.90 -1.44
CA ARG A 278 -18.66 -5.85 -2.51
C ARG A 278 -17.51 -6.09 -3.49
N PHE A 279 -16.72 -5.05 -3.79
CA PHE A 279 -15.51 -5.23 -4.59
C PHE A 279 -14.53 -6.17 -3.88
N ALA A 280 -14.16 -5.90 -2.63
CA ALA A 280 -13.15 -6.67 -1.91
C ALA A 280 -13.58 -8.15 -1.74
N PHE A 281 -14.70 -8.40 -1.09
CA PHE A 281 -15.14 -9.75 -0.78
C PHE A 281 -15.82 -10.46 -1.94
N GLY A 282 -16.44 -9.71 -2.85
CA GLY A 282 -17.02 -10.25 -4.09
C GLY A 282 -15.93 -10.75 -5.04
N SER A 283 -14.84 -10.03 -5.19
CA SER A 283 -13.69 -10.43 -6.00
C SER A 283 -13.02 -11.69 -5.46
N LEU A 284 -12.81 -11.75 -4.14
CA LEU A 284 -12.26 -12.94 -3.49
C LEU A 284 -13.09 -14.19 -3.83
N ARG A 285 -14.40 -14.07 -3.73
CA ARG A 285 -15.31 -15.20 -3.98
C ARG A 285 -15.46 -15.57 -5.46
N ARG A 286 -15.54 -14.57 -6.36
CA ARG A 286 -15.81 -14.77 -7.80
C ARG A 286 -14.58 -15.03 -8.62
N LEU A 287 -13.48 -14.30 -8.31
CA LEU A 287 -12.24 -14.31 -9.08
C LEU A 287 -11.13 -15.10 -8.38
N ARG A 288 -11.35 -15.47 -7.10
CA ARG A 288 -10.30 -16.00 -6.23
C ARG A 288 -9.09 -15.06 -6.17
N ALA A 289 -9.37 -13.77 -6.26
CA ALA A 289 -8.39 -12.70 -6.27
C ALA A 289 -8.86 -11.60 -5.31
N PHE A 290 -7.91 -11.02 -4.57
CA PHE A 290 -8.16 -9.97 -3.60
C PHE A 290 -7.16 -8.84 -3.83
N ASN A 291 -7.66 -7.62 -4.05
CA ASN A 291 -6.80 -6.44 -4.07
C ASN A 291 -6.41 -6.12 -2.62
N ALA A 292 -5.16 -6.35 -2.30
CA ALA A 292 -4.63 -6.28 -0.94
C ALA A 292 -4.02 -4.90 -0.60
N ASP A 293 -4.20 -3.89 -1.46
CA ASP A 293 -3.80 -2.50 -1.20
C ASP A 293 -5.03 -1.57 -1.06
N PRO A 294 -5.65 -1.49 0.13
CA PRO A 294 -6.82 -0.65 0.38
C PRO A 294 -6.45 0.84 0.60
N HIS A 295 -5.43 1.34 -0.09
CA HIS A 295 -5.01 2.73 0.08
C HIS A 295 -6.08 3.71 -0.41
N PRO A 296 -6.40 4.80 0.35
CA PRO A 296 -7.40 5.78 -0.05
C PRO A 296 -7.17 6.42 -1.43
N GLY A 297 -5.91 6.60 -1.83
CA GLY A 297 -5.53 7.13 -3.15
C GLY A 297 -5.85 6.21 -4.33
N ASN A 298 -6.21 4.94 -4.05
CA ASN A 298 -6.57 3.96 -5.08
C ASN A 298 -8.06 3.96 -5.42
N TYR A 299 -8.84 4.91 -4.86
CA TYR A 299 -10.28 5.02 -5.06
C TYR A 299 -10.68 6.40 -5.58
N LEU A 300 -11.59 6.43 -6.56
CA LEU A 300 -12.32 7.64 -6.93
C LEU A 300 -13.82 7.40 -6.74
N PHE A 301 -14.49 8.39 -6.15
CA PHE A 301 -15.88 8.31 -5.73
C PHE A 301 -16.76 9.13 -6.66
N ARG A 302 -17.80 8.53 -7.24
CA ARG A 302 -18.72 9.23 -8.15
C ARG A 302 -20.02 9.60 -7.44
N ARG A 303 -20.64 10.69 -7.89
CA ARG A 303 -21.87 11.19 -7.31
C ARG A 303 -23.10 10.29 -7.51
N ASP A 304 -23.01 9.34 -8.43
CA ASP A 304 -24.00 8.27 -8.65
C ASP A 304 -23.92 7.12 -7.64
N GLY A 305 -22.96 7.17 -6.71
CA GLY A 305 -22.73 6.13 -5.70
C GLY A 305 -21.75 5.06 -6.16
N SER A 306 -21.20 5.14 -7.39
CA SER A 306 -20.21 4.20 -7.87
C SER A 306 -18.80 4.56 -7.39
N VAL A 307 -17.91 3.53 -7.35
CA VAL A 307 -16.49 3.66 -6.99
C VAL A 307 -15.63 3.13 -8.12
N VAL A 308 -14.60 3.89 -8.47
CA VAL A 308 -13.55 3.47 -9.41
C VAL A 308 -12.34 2.98 -8.62
N PHE A 309 -11.83 1.82 -8.97
CA PHE A 309 -10.64 1.20 -8.38
C PHE A 309 -9.47 1.31 -9.36
N LEU A 310 -8.33 1.91 -8.92
CA LEU A 310 -7.28 2.41 -9.82
C LEU A 310 -5.99 1.59 -9.83
N ASP A 311 -5.62 0.95 -8.71
CA ASP A 311 -4.33 0.28 -8.53
C ASP A 311 -4.52 -1.22 -8.27
N PHE A 312 -3.81 -2.03 -9.05
CA PHE A 312 -3.86 -3.51 -8.99
C PHE A 312 -2.45 -4.12 -8.86
N GLY A 313 -1.48 -3.33 -8.39
CA GLY A 313 -0.11 -3.77 -8.16
C GLY A 313 0.04 -4.77 -7.00
N CYS A 314 -0.97 -4.88 -6.12
CA CYS A 314 -0.94 -5.79 -4.98
C CYS A 314 -2.17 -6.72 -4.96
N VAL A 315 -2.28 -7.59 -5.96
CA VAL A 315 -3.37 -8.57 -6.03
C VAL A 315 -2.90 -9.93 -5.56
N LYS A 316 -3.53 -10.44 -4.48
CA LYS A 316 -3.35 -11.82 -3.99
C LYS A 316 -4.30 -12.76 -4.71
N ARG A 317 -3.78 -13.88 -5.19
CA ARG A 317 -4.57 -14.98 -5.78
C ARG A 317 -4.66 -16.12 -4.79
N PHE A 318 -5.80 -16.77 -4.74
CA PHE A 318 -6.12 -17.86 -3.83
C PHE A 318 -6.55 -19.08 -4.64
N ASP A 319 -6.22 -20.28 -4.16
CA ASP A 319 -6.79 -21.49 -4.72
C ASP A 319 -8.23 -21.72 -4.24
N ALA A 320 -8.89 -22.74 -4.78
CA ALA A 320 -10.28 -23.01 -4.46
C ALA A 320 -10.46 -23.43 -2.98
N ASP A 321 -9.50 -24.15 -2.43
CA ASP A 321 -9.56 -24.68 -1.06
C ASP A 321 -9.38 -23.55 -0.04
N GLN A 322 -8.44 -22.63 -0.28
CA GLN A 322 -8.25 -21.44 0.54
C GLN A 322 -9.52 -20.57 0.57
N VAL A 323 -10.17 -20.37 -0.59
CA VAL A 323 -11.44 -19.62 -0.64
C VAL A 323 -12.55 -20.34 0.10
N ALA A 324 -12.62 -21.68 0.00
CA ALA A 324 -13.60 -22.49 0.73
C ALA A 324 -13.38 -22.36 2.24
N GLN A 325 -12.14 -22.48 2.73
CA GLN A 325 -11.79 -22.29 4.14
C GLN A 325 -12.18 -20.89 4.65
N MET A 326 -11.93 -19.84 3.87
CA MET A 326 -12.36 -18.48 4.22
C MET A 326 -13.89 -18.35 4.28
N GLN A 327 -14.62 -19.04 3.40
CA GLN A 327 -16.09 -19.07 3.45
C GLN A 327 -16.60 -19.85 4.67
N ASP A 328 -15.93 -20.94 5.07
CA ASP A 328 -16.27 -21.69 6.28
C ASP A 328 -16.06 -20.86 7.54
N LEU A 329 -14.96 -20.07 7.59
CA LEU A 329 -14.73 -19.10 8.66
C LEU A 329 -15.90 -18.11 8.78
N VAL A 330 -16.30 -17.50 7.65
CA VAL A 330 -17.43 -16.55 7.64
C VAL A 330 -18.73 -17.23 8.06
N ARG A 331 -18.99 -18.45 7.59
CA ARG A 331 -20.18 -19.23 7.98
C ARG A 331 -20.21 -19.53 9.49
N ALA A 332 -19.08 -19.97 10.05
CA ALA A 332 -18.93 -20.20 11.48
C ALA A 332 -19.18 -18.93 12.30
N ALA A 333 -18.63 -17.81 11.85
CA ALA A 333 -18.83 -16.51 12.48
C ALA A 333 -20.30 -16.05 12.46
N VAL A 334 -20.98 -16.17 11.33
CA VAL A 334 -22.41 -15.81 11.18
C VAL A 334 -23.29 -16.71 12.07
N ARG A 335 -22.98 -18.00 12.15
CA ARG A 335 -23.69 -18.95 13.01
C ARG A 335 -23.33 -18.81 14.49
N ARG A 336 -22.33 -18.01 14.81
CA ARG A 336 -21.75 -17.85 16.16
C ARG A 336 -21.25 -19.18 16.74
N ASP A 337 -20.77 -20.06 15.87
CA ASP A 337 -20.18 -21.33 16.23
C ASP A 337 -18.71 -21.10 16.63
N ALA A 338 -18.47 -21.00 17.96
CA ALA A 338 -17.17 -20.71 18.51
C ALA A 338 -16.13 -21.80 18.18
N GLY A 339 -16.53 -23.06 18.17
CA GLY A 339 -15.65 -24.20 17.86
C GLY A 339 -15.22 -24.19 16.39
N ALA A 340 -16.20 -24.11 15.47
CA ALA A 340 -15.92 -24.07 14.04
C ALA A 340 -15.10 -22.83 13.65
N LEU A 341 -15.39 -21.67 14.27
CA LEU A 341 -14.63 -20.43 14.04
C LEU A 341 -13.17 -20.58 14.49
N TRP A 342 -12.94 -21.15 15.67
CA TRP A 342 -11.60 -21.38 16.20
C TRP A 342 -10.79 -22.31 15.27
N HIS A 343 -11.40 -23.45 14.84
CA HIS A 343 -10.75 -24.37 13.91
C HIS A 343 -10.40 -23.70 12.59
N ALA A 344 -11.32 -22.91 12.01
CA ALA A 344 -11.07 -22.21 10.75
C ALA A 344 -9.90 -21.20 10.88
N PHE A 345 -9.77 -20.51 12.00
CA PHE A 345 -8.63 -19.60 12.23
C PHE A 345 -7.30 -20.34 12.35
N VAL A 346 -7.30 -21.52 13.00
CA VAL A 346 -6.10 -22.37 13.10
C VAL A 346 -5.69 -22.92 11.72
N GLU A 347 -6.65 -23.45 10.95
CA GLU A 347 -6.42 -24.00 9.61
C GLU A 347 -5.88 -22.93 8.64
N LEU A 348 -6.41 -21.71 8.73
CA LEU A 348 -5.93 -20.58 7.94
C LEU A 348 -4.60 -19.98 8.45
N GLY A 349 -4.04 -20.52 9.56
CA GLY A 349 -2.74 -20.09 10.09
C GLY A 349 -2.74 -18.75 10.81
N PHE A 350 -3.89 -18.22 11.21
CA PHE A 350 -3.93 -16.95 11.96
C PHE A 350 -3.32 -17.07 13.37
N PHE A 351 -3.43 -18.25 13.99
CA PHE A 351 -2.78 -18.60 15.25
C PHE A 351 -2.62 -20.12 15.35
N ALA A 352 -1.73 -20.57 16.25
CA ALA A 352 -1.53 -21.99 16.52
C ALA A 352 -2.51 -22.48 17.59
N ALA A 353 -2.88 -23.77 17.52
CA ALA A 353 -3.72 -24.40 18.54
C ALA A 353 -3.07 -24.34 19.95
N THR A 354 -1.74 -24.17 20.02
CA THR A 354 -0.97 -24.06 21.27
C THR A 354 -0.93 -22.66 21.85
N ASP A 355 -1.50 -21.64 21.19
CA ASP A 355 -1.43 -20.24 21.65
C ASP A 355 -2.35 -19.93 22.85
N GLY A 356 -3.08 -20.94 23.36
CA GLY A 356 -3.87 -20.85 24.58
C GLY A 356 -5.16 -20.04 24.46
N LEU A 357 -5.59 -19.67 23.24
CA LEU A 357 -6.85 -18.98 22.99
C LEU A 357 -8.03 -19.97 23.06
N THR A 358 -9.05 -19.61 23.81
CA THR A 358 -10.29 -20.40 23.85
C THR A 358 -11.20 -20.08 22.68
N CYS A 359 -12.05 -21.02 22.29
CA CYS A 359 -13.05 -20.82 21.24
C CYS A 359 -13.94 -19.60 21.51
N GLN A 360 -14.32 -19.37 22.78
CA GLN A 360 -15.17 -18.24 23.15
C GLN A 360 -14.45 -16.90 23.03
N GLU A 361 -13.18 -16.81 23.43
CA GLU A 361 -12.38 -15.59 23.26
C GLU A 361 -12.23 -15.19 21.79
N VAL A 362 -12.03 -16.18 20.89
CA VAL A 362 -11.96 -15.93 19.45
C VAL A 362 -13.30 -15.43 18.90
N LEU A 363 -14.41 -16.04 19.32
CA LEU A 363 -15.75 -15.60 18.92
C LEU A 363 -16.06 -14.19 19.42
N ASP A 364 -15.74 -13.89 20.67
CA ASP A 364 -15.98 -12.56 21.26
C ASP A 364 -15.13 -11.48 20.59
N TRP A 365 -13.87 -11.79 20.31
CA TRP A 365 -12.98 -10.91 19.57
C TRP A 365 -13.51 -10.60 18.15
N TYR A 366 -13.97 -11.63 17.43
CA TYR A 366 -14.52 -11.45 16.09
C TYR A 366 -15.86 -10.68 16.13
N ALA A 367 -16.75 -11.02 17.06
CA ALA A 367 -18.03 -10.37 17.22
C ALA A 367 -17.93 -8.90 17.64
N ALA A 368 -16.93 -8.53 18.46
CA ALA A 368 -16.69 -7.14 18.84
C ALA A 368 -16.34 -6.28 17.61
N ARG A 369 -15.55 -6.82 16.66
CA ARG A 369 -15.16 -6.13 15.44
C ARG A 369 -16.28 -6.07 14.40
N SER A 370 -17.10 -7.12 14.30
CA SER A 370 -18.25 -7.17 13.40
C SER A 370 -19.37 -6.22 13.81
N ARG A 371 -19.53 -5.91 15.11
CA ARG A 371 -20.53 -4.96 15.63
C ARG A 371 -20.20 -3.51 15.31
N CYS A 372 -18.94 -3.15 15.11
CA CYS A 372 -18.59 -1.80 14.68
C CYS A 372 -19.13 -1.44 13.29
N SER A 373 -19.45 -2.44 12.45
CA SER A 373 -20.08 -2.23 11.14
C SER A 373 -21.60 -2.13 11.20
N SER A 374 -22.25 -2.69 12.21
CA SER A 374 -23.72 -2.73 12.31
C SER A 374 -24.34 -1.66 13.23
N ALA A 375 -23.57 -1.07 14.13
CA ALA A 375 -24.08 -0.07 15.07
C ALA A 375 -24.22 1.34 14.46
N ARG A 376 -23.64 1.61 13.29
CA ARG A 376 -23.79 2.88 12.56
C ARG A 376 -24.98 2.92 11.59
N SER A 377 -25.73 1.83 11.45
CA SER A 377 -26.89 1.77 10.58
C SER A 377 -28.25 2.00 11.30
N ARG A 378 -28.25 2.40 12.57
CA ARG A 378 -29.46 2.61 13.38
C ARG A 378 -29.44 3.90 14.21
N SER A 379 -28.86 4.98 13.67
CA SER A 379 -29.08 6.31 14.25
C SER A 379 -29.30 7.35 13.17
#